data_bc442f957fb749ab26fb5d54223ecadd
#
_entry.id   bc442f957fb749ab26fb5d54223ecadd
#
_cell.length_a   1.000
_cell.length_b   1.000
_cell.length_c   1.000
_cell.angle_alpha   90.00
_cell.angle_beta   90.00
_cell.angle_gamma   90.00
#
_symmetry.space_group_name_H-M   'P 1'
#
loop_
_entity.id
_entity.type
_entity.pdbx_description
1 polymer ?
#
loop_
_entity_poly.entity_id
_entity_poly.type
_entity_poly.pdbx_seq_one_letter_code
_entity_poly.pdbx_strand_id
1 'polypeptide(L)'
;MKQNAGVKVEIGGHTDVVGTRAFNKQLSQLRANAVRSFLTSKGIDPRRVTAIGYGREKPLASNDDEKDGRELNRRVEFKVLVN
;
A
#
# COMPACT_ATOMS: atom_id res chain seq x y z
N MET A 1 5.63 13.17 10.35
CA MET A 1 4.85 13.72 9.22
C MET A 1 4.32 15.13 9.52
N LYS A 2 3.62 15.33 10.62
CA LYS A 2 3.08 16.67 10.92
C LYS A 2 4.15 17.74 11.05
N GLN A 3 5.33 17.36 11.50
CA GLN A 3 6.42 18.29 11.75
C GLN A 3 7.24 18.62 10.51
N ASN A 4 7.05 17.89 9.43
CA ASN A 4 7.81 18.08 8.19
C ASN A 4 6.84 18.33 7.04
N ALA A 5 6.47 19.61 6.87
CA ALA A 5 5.43 19.99 5.92
C ALA A 5 5.77 19.65 4.46
N GLY A 6 7.05 19.49 4.13
CA GLY A 6 7.47 19.15 2.77
C GLY A 6 7.53 17.66 2.48
N VAL A 7 7.36 16.81 3.49
CA VAL A 7 7.45 15.36 3.31
C VAL A 7 6.12 14.81 2.81
N LYS A 8 6.19 13.98 1.78
CA LYS A 8 5.04 13.26 1.24
C LYS A 8 5.26 11.77 1.39
N VAL A 9 4.16 11.02 1.50
CA VAL A 9 4.21 9.58 1.68
C VAL A 9 3.29 8.91 0.67
N GLU A 10 3.79 7.84 0.05
CA GLU A 10 2.98 6.95 -0.76
C GLU A 10 2.68 5.70 0.05
N ILE A 11 1.40 5.33 0.10
CA ILE A 11 0.95 4.09 0.73
C ILE A 11 0.68 3.11 -0.39
N GLY A 12 1.46 2.03 -0.45
CA GLY A 12 1.30 1.00 -1.47
C GLY A 12 0.63 -0.24 -0.90
N GLY A 13 -0.53 -0.60 -1.43
CA GLY A 13 -1.21 -1.84 -1.08
C GLY A 13 -0.76 -2.95 -2.01
N HIS A 14 -0.49 -4.13 -1.46
CA HIS A 14 0.00 -5.28 -2.21
C HIS A 14 -0.80 -6.53 -1.90
N THR A 15 -0.86 -7.44 -2.85
CA THR A 15 -1.52 -8.74 -2.69
C THR A 15 -0.60 -9.84 -3.18
N ASP A 16 -1.00 -11.10 -2.93
CA ASP A 16 -0.39 -12.25 -3.58
C ASP A 16 -1.06 -12.49 -4.94
N VAL A 17 -0.79 -13.65 -5.56
CA VAL A 17 -1.32 -13.98 -6.89
C VAL A 17 -2.65 -14.73 -6.87
N VAL A 18 -3.22 -14.97 -5.69
CA VAL A 18 -4.50 -15.68 -5.60
C VAL A 18 -5.62 -14.75 -6.06
N GLY A 19 -6.47 -15.25 -6.96
CA GLY A 19 -7.55 -14.45 -7.55
C GLY A 19 -7.14 -13.78 -8.85
N THR A 20 -8.05 -13.00 -9.40
CA THR A 20 -7.78 -12.29 -10.66
C THR A 20 -6.90 -11.07 -10.43
N ARG A 21 -6.20 -10.66 -11.47
CA ARG A 21 -5.37 -9.45 -11.43
C ARG A 21 -6.21 -8.21 -11.12
N ALA A 22 -7.37 -8.10 -11.75
CA ALA A 22 -8.26 -6.96 -11.53
C ALA A 22 -8.79 -6.91 -10.10
N PHE A 23 -9.17 -8.06 -9.55
CA PHE A 23 -9.65 -8.15 -8.17
C PHE A 23 -8.55 -7.74 -7.18
N ASN A 24 -7.35 -8.25 -7.38
CA ASN A 24 -6.22 -7.94 -6.51
C ASN A 24 -5.84 -6.47 -6.58
N LYS A 25 -5.91 -5.87 -7.76
CA LYS A 25 -5.66 -4.45 -7.93
C LYS A 25 -6.66 -3.62 -7.12
N GLN A 26 -7.93 -3.95 -7.24
CA GLN A 26 -8.99 -3.25 -6.52
C GLN A 26 -8.85 -3.44 -5.00
N LEU A 27 -8.60 -4.67 -4.55
CA LEU A 27 -8.44 -4.97 -3.14
C LEU A 27 -7.27 -4.20 -2.53
N SER A 28 -6.13 -4.17 -3.23
CA SER A 28 -4.95 -3.45 -2.75
C SER A 28 -5.21 -1.95 -2.68
N GLN A 29 -5.96 -1.40 -3.64
CA GLN A 29 -6.31 0.01 -3.61
C GLN A 29 -7.22 0.33 -2.42
N LEU A 30 -8.19 -0.54 -2.13
CA LEU A 30 -9.07 -0.35 -0.97
C LEU A 30 -8.29 -0.38 0.34
N ARG A 31 -7.33 -1.29 0.45
CA ARG A 31 -6.49 -1.37 1.64
C ARG A 31 -5.63 -0.12 1.81
N ALA A 32 -5.03 0.35 0.72
CA ALA A 32 -4.23 1.57 0.76
C ALA A 32 -5.08 2.79 1.12
N ASN A 33 -6.30 2.86 0.57
CA ASN A 33 -7.24 3.95 0.87
C ASN A 33 -7.63 3.95 2.35
N ALA A 34 -7.84 2.77 2.93
CA ALA A 34 -8.21 2.66 4.34
C ALA A 34 -7.10 3.20 5.25
N VAL A 35 -5.85 2.88 4.94
CA VAL A 35 -4.71 3.39 5.70
C VAL A 35 -4.60 4.90 5.53
N ARG A 36 -4.78 5.40 4.31
CA ARG A 36 -4.76 6.84 4.05
C ARG A 36 -5.82 7.57 4.87
N SER A 37 -7.05 7.04 4.88
CA SER A 37 -8.14 7.63 5.66
C SER A 37 -7.82 7.67 7.14
N PHE A 38 -7.20 6.62 7.66
CA PHE A 38 -6.76 6.59 9.06
C PHE A 38 -5.76 7.71 9.35
N LEU A 39 -4.76 7.87 8.49
CA LEU A 39 -3.74 8.91 8.68
C LEU A 39 -4.32 10.31 8.60
N THR A 40 -5.22 10.56 7.63
CA THR A 40 -5.83 11.88 7.51
C THR A 40 -6.74 12.18 8.69
N SER A 41 -7.39 11.16 9.26
CA SER A 41 -8.22 11.35 10.46
C SER A 41 -7.37 11.72 11.67
N LYS A 42 -6.08 11.44 11.65
CA LYS A 42 -5.15 11.80 12.71
C LYS A 42 -4.50 13.17 12.48
N GLY A 43 -4.95 13.92 11.51
CA GLY A 43 -4.52 15.29 11.27
C GLY A 43 -3.41 15.45 10.24
N ILE A 44 -3.11 14.40 9.48
CA ILE A 44 -2.14 14.52 8.38
C ILE A 44 -2.85 15.07 7.16
N ASP A 45 -2.25 16.06 6.52
CA ASP A 45 -2.83 16.70 5.35
C ASP A 45 -3.01 15.70 4.22
N PRO A 46 -4.24 15.52 3.69
CA PRO A 46 -4.50 14.58 2.59
C PRO A 46 -3.63 14.79 1.36
N ARG A 47 -3.18 16.02 1.11
CA ARG A 47 -2.33 16.32 -0.04
C ARG A 47 -0.93 15.74 0.09
N ARG A 48 -0.54 15.30 1.28
CA ARG A 48 0.77 14.74 1.56
C ARG A 48 0.77 13.22 1.53
N VAL A 49 -0.38 12.59 1.31
CA VAL A 49 -0.52 11.14 1.35
C VAL A 49 -1.20 10.67 0.07
N THR A 50 -0.52 9.78 -0.64
CA THR A 50 -1.06 9.16 -1.85
C THR A 50 -1.27 7.67 -1.59
N ALA A 51 -2.41 7.14 -2.01
CA ALA A 51 -2.71 5.72 -1.85
C ALA A 51 -2.74 5.05 -3.22
N ILE A 52 -1.94 4.01 -3.40
CA ILE A 52 -1.82 3.29 -4.67
C ILE A 52 -1.95 1.80 -4.42
N GLY A 53 -2.83 1.14 -5.20
CA GLY A 53 -2.95 -0.30 -5.19
C GLY A 53 -2.08 -0.90 -6.29
N TYR A 54 -1.08 -1.67 -5.91
CA TYR A 54 -0.19 -2.34 -6.85
C TYR A 54 -0.67 -3.75 -7.19
N GLY A 55 -1.65 -4.27 -6.43
CA GLY A 55 -2.12 -5.63 -6.66
C GLY A 55 -1.01 -6.63 -6.44
N ARG A 56 -0.88 -7.58 -7.37
CA ARG A 56 0.12 -8.65 -7.28
C ARG A 56 1.39 -8.36 -8.09
N GLU A 57 1.52 -7.16 -8.63
CA GLU A 57 2.56 -6.85 -9.61
C GLU A 57 3.94 -6.61 -9.02
N LYS A 58 4.02 -6.39 -7.71
CA LYS A 58 5.30 -6.11 -7.03
C LYS A 58 5.52 -7.06 -5.87
N PRO A 59 5.78 -8.35 -6.14
CA PRO A 59 5.96 -9.32 -5.08
C PRO A 59 7.26 -9.07 -4.32
N LEU A 60 7.21 -9.27 -3.01
CA LEU A 60 8.38 -9.20 -2.15
C LEU A 60 9.08 -10.54 -2.07
N ALA A 61 8.32 -11.63 -2.22
CA ALA A 61 8.80 -12.99 -2.12
C ALA A 61 8.11 -13.86 -3.17
N SER A 62 8.55 -15.12 -3.29
CA SER A 62 7.96 -16.02 -4.26
C SER A 62 6.51 -16.35 -3.95
N ASN A 63 5.63 -16.23 -4.94
CA ASN A 63 4.23 -16.62 -4.80
C ASN A 63 4.01 -18.13 -4.86
N ASP A 64 5.05 -18.90 -5.17
CA ASP A 64 4.98 -20.36 -5.15
C ASP A 64 4.94 -20.91 -3.73
N ASP A 65 5.44 -20.14 -2.77
CA ASP A 65 5.39 -20.50 -1.36
C ASP A 65 4.20 -19.82 -0.71
N GLU A 66 3.16 -20.60 -0.43
CA GLU A 66 1.93 -20.04 0.13
C GLU A 66 2.13 -19.45 1.52
N LYS A 67 2.89 -20.15 2.36
CA LYS A 67 3.03 -19.72 3.75
C LYS A 67 3.96 -18.54 3.90
N ASP A 68 5.14 -18.62 3.29
CA ASP A 68 6.14 -17.56 3.47
C ASP A 68 6.08 -16.51 2.37
N GLY A 69 5.94 -16.94 1.11
CA GLY A 69 5.97 -16.02 -0.02
C GLY A 69 4.70 -15.21 -0.19
N ARG A 70 3.54 -15.88 -0.28
CA ARG A 70 2.27 -15.18 -0.49
C ARG A 70 1.90 -14.31 0.69
N GLU A 71 2.13 -14.80 1.90
CA GLU A 71 1.84 -14.05 3.09
C GLU A 71 2.66 -12.77 3.16
N LEU A 72 3.94 -12.82 2.80
CA LEU A 72 4.79 -11.65 2.74
C LEU A 72 4.34 -10.67 1.65
N ASN A 73 3.71 -11.16 0.59
CA ASN A 73 3.24 -10.30 -0.50
C ASN A 73 1.94 -9.57 -0.17
N ARG A 74 1.15 -10.09 0.78
CA ARG A 74 -0.08 -9.44 1.24
C ARG A 74 0.29 -8.39 2.29
N ARG A 75 0.61 -7.18 1.82
CA ARG A 75 1.15 -6.15 2.71
C ARG A 75 0.76 -4.75 2.28
N VAL A 76 0.97 -3.81 3.19
CA VAL A 76 0.92 -2.37 2.90
C VAL A 76 2.29 -1.80 3.19
N GLU A 77 2.82 -1.04 2.25
CA GLU A 77 4.14 -0.41 2.40
C GLU A 77 4.02 1.10 2.41
N PHE A 78 4.93 1.73 3.13
CA PHE A 78 5.05 3.18 3.17
C PHE A 78 6.34 3.59 2.47
N LYS A 79 6.21 4.52 1.54
CA LYS A 79 7.37 5.07 0.83
C LYS A 79 7.42 6.56 1.05
N VAL A 80 8.49 7.04 1.65
CA VAL A 80 8.66 8.48 1.86
C VAL A 80 9.17 9.11 0.57
N LEU A 81 8.44 10.12 0.12
CA LEU A 81 8.80 10.88 -1.08
C LEU A 81 9.33 12.23 -0.62
N VAL A 82 10.57 12.52 -0.97
CA VAL A 82 11.21 13.77 -0.58
C VAL A 82 11.04 14.79 -1.69
N ASN A 83 10.61 15.99 -1.31
CA ASN A 83 10.49 17.08 -2.27
C ASN A 83 11.84 17.63 -2.68
#